data_38ebc80e81ad015125e41d2562eba91b
#
_entry.id   38ebc80e81ad015125e41d2562eba91b
#
_cell.length_a   1.000
_cell.length_b   1.000
_cell.length_c   1.000
_cell.angle_alpha   90.00
_cell.angle_beta   90.00
_cell.angle_gamma   90.00
#
_symmetry.space_group_name_H-M   'P 1'
#
loop_
_entity.id
_entity.type
_entity.pdbx_description
1 polymer ?
#
loop_
_entity_poly.entity_id
_entity_poly.type
_entity_poly.pdbx_seq_one_letter_code
_entity_poly.pdbx_strand_id
1 'polypeptide(L)'
;MISLVVNGENHQVDVPPDMPLLWVLRDVIGLNGTKFGCGIAQCGACTVHLDGKPVRSCILPLISVGVRHVTTVEAVGQSPAGRKIQDAWIALDVPQCGYCQSGQVMSAAALLARVPQPSDSDIDSAMSGNICRCGTYTRIRAAIKQASQA
;
A
#
# COMPACT_ATOMS: atom_id res chain seq x y z
N MET A 1 3.42 -26.34 1.12
CA MET A 1 4.09 -25.15 1.71
C MET A 1 4.55 -24.22 0.61
N ILE A 2 4.21 -22.94 0.73
CA ILE A 2 4.60 -21.91 -0.22
C ILE A 2 5.51 -20.91 0.51
N SER A 3 6.65 -20.60 -0.10
CA SER A 3 7.60 -19.61 0.44
C SER A 3 7.34 -18.24 -0.17
N LEU A 4 7.35 -17.20 0.65
CA LEU A 4 7.28 -15.82 0.19
C LEU A 4 8.13 -14.91 1.08
N VAL A 5 8.57 -13.80 0.51
CA VAL A 5 9.32 -12.76 1.24
C VAL A 5 8.39 -11.60 1.51
N VAL A 6 8.16 -11.27 2.78
CA VAL A 6 7.33 -10.14 3.21
C VAL A 6 8.16 -9.25 4.13
N ASN A 7 8.27 -7.97 3.79
CA ASN A 7 9.02 -6.98 4.56
C ASN A 7 10.47 -7.40 4.88
N GLY A 8 11.10 -8.12 3.94
CA GLY A 8 12.46 -8.62 4.08
C GLY A 8 12.61 -9.93 4.86
N GLU A 9 11.53 -10.49 5.36
CA GLU A 9 11.52 -11.76 6.09
C GLU A 9 10.96 -12.90 5.24
N ASN A 10 11.55 -14.09 5.36
CA ASN A 10 11.08 -15.29 4.69
C ASN A 10 9.96 -15.95 5.52
N HIS A 11 8.84 -16.20 4.88
CA HIS A 11 7.70 -16.90 5.46
C HIS A 11 7.42 -18.19 4.69
N GLN A 12 7.06 -19.24 5.44
CA GLN A 12 6.58 -20.51 4.88
C GLN A 12 5.14 -20.67 5.34
N VAL A 13 4.22 -20.76 4.39
CA VAL A 13 2.78 -20.85 4.69
C VAL A 13 2.18 -22.09 4.06
N ASP A 14 1.31 -22.74 4.81
CA ASP A 14 0.58 -23.94 4.37
C ASP A 14 -0.88 -23.58 4.13
N VAL A 15 -1.13 -23.03 2.95
CA VAL A 15 -2.45 -22.55 2.53
C VAL A 15 -2.69 -22.90 1.06
N PRO A 16 -3.94 -22.89 0.59
CA PRO A 16 -4.23 -23.07 -0.84
C PRO A 16 -3.49 -22.03 -1.69
N PRO A 17 -2.90 -22.41 -2.82
CA PRO A 17 -2.10 -21.51 -3.66
C PRO A 17 -2.92 -20.37 -4.30
N ASP A 18 -4.22 -20.53 -4.40
CA ASP A 18 -5.17 -19.53 -4.91
C ASP A 18 -5.70 -18.59 -3.82
N MET A 19 -5.32 -18.80 -2.55
CA MET A 19 -5.70 -17.88 -1.47
C MET A 19 -5.21 -16.46 -1.81
N PRO A 20 -6.08 -15.43 -1.71
CA PRO A 20 -5.66 -14.04 -1.92
C PRO A 20 -4.57 -13.62 -0.94
N LEU A 21 -3.54 -12.93 -1.44
CA LEU A 21 -2.42 -12.46 -0.63
C LEU A 21 -2.88 -11.67 0.60
N LEU A 22 -3.96 -10.89 0.47
CA LEU A 22 -4.52 -10.12 1.59
C LEU A 22 -4.76 -10.99 2.84
N TRP A 23 -5.38 -12.16 2.66
CA TRP A 23 -5.70 -13.05 3.78
C TRP A 23 -4.47 -13.76 4.32
N VAL A 24 -3.51 -14.06 3.47
CA VAL A 24 -2.21 -14.59 3.91
C VAL A 24 -1.51 -13.58 4.82
N LEU A 25 -1.48 -12.32 4.43
CA LEU A 25 -0.88 -11.25 5.24
C LEU A 25 -1.59 -11.08 6.58
N ARG A 26 -2.93 -11.00 6.58
CA ARG A 26 -3.72 -10.70 7.78
C ARG A 26 -3.89 -11.89 8.71
N ASP A 27 -4.28 -13.04 8.16
CA ASP A 27 -4.79 -14.16 8.98
C ASP A 27 -3.70 -15.20 9.25
N VAL A 28 -2.69 -15.31 8.39
CA VAL A 28 -1.62 -16.31 8.53
C VAL A 28 -0.36 -15.67 9.11
N ILE A 29 0.08 -14.55 8.54
CA ILE A 29 1.31 -13.86 9.00
C ILE A 29 1.00 -12.91 10.17
N GLY A 30 -0.22 -12.37 10.24
CA GLY A 30 -0.64 -11.46 11.32
C GLY A 30 -0.35 -9.99 11.07
N LEU A 31 -0.07 -9.60 9.81
CA LEU A 31 0.16 -8.21 9.42
C LEU A 31 -1.18 -7.55 9.07
N ASN A 32 -1.76 -6.84 10.03
CA ASN A 32 -3.13 -6.30 9.95
C ASN A 32 -3.24 -4.88 9.39
N GLY A 33 -2.13 -4.24 9.03
CA GLY A 33 -2.13 -2.89 8.46
C GLY A 33 -2.79 -2.81 7.09
N THR A 34 -2.66 -3.83 6.26
CA THR A 34 -3.35 -3.96 4.98
C THR A 34 -4.82 -4.31 5.20
N LYS A 35 -5.75 -3.57 4.58
CA LYS A 35 -7.19 -3.66 4.89
C LYS A 35 -8.00 -4.28 3.75
N PHE A 36 -9.07 -4.98 4.12
CA PHE A 36 -10.11 -5.43 3.20
C PHE A 36 -11.19 -4.34 3.06
N GLY A 37 -11.58 -4.05 1.82
CA GLY A 37 -12.70 -3.15 1.52
C GLY A 37 -13.66 -3.80 0.53
N CYS A 38 -13.42 -3.64 -0.77
CA CYS A 38 -14.32 -4.13 -1.82
C CYS A 38 -14.13 -5.61 -2.21
N GLY A 39 -12.94 -6.16 -2.07
CA GLY A 39 -12.60 -7.52 -2.51
C GLY A 39 -12.49 -7.72 -4.03
N ILE A 40 -12.62 -6.65 -4.82
CA ILE A 40 -12.65 -6.67 -6.30
C ILE A 40 -11.65 -5.68 -6.91
N ALA A 41 -10.61 -5.32 -6.18
CA ALA A 41 -9.52 -4.44 -6.61
C ALA A 41 -9.90 -2.99 -6.94
N GLN A 42 -11.03 -2.48 -6.46
CA GLN A 42 -11.50 -1.14 -6.81
C GLN A 42 -11.22 -0.07 -5.75
N CYS A 43 -11.29 -0.41 -4.45
CA CYS A 43 -11.19 0.61 -3.40
C CYS A 43 -9.77 1.00 -3.00
N GLY A 44 -8.78 0.15 -3.24
CA GLY A 44 -7.37 0.39 -2.93
C GLY A 44 -6.96 0.17 -1.48
N ALA A 45 -7.87 -0.15 -0.55
CA ALA A 45 -7.55 -0.38 0.87
C ALA A 45 -6.54 -1.52 1.09
N CYS A 46 -6.48 -2.48 0.18
CA CYS A 46 -5.60 -3.65 0.23
C CYS A 46 -4.26 -3.46 -0.49
N THR A 47 -3.91 -2.26 -0.89
CA THR A 47 -2.68 -2.00 -1.65
C THR A 47 -1.44 -2.37 -0.87
N VAL A 48 -0.59 -3.19 -1.50
CA VAL A 48 0.76 -3.52 -1.05
C VAL A 48 1.72 -3.28 -2.21
N HIS A 49 3.03 -3.34 -1.96
CA HIS A 49 4.02 -3.33 -3.04
C HIS A 49 4.46 -4.75 -3.37
N LEU A 50 4.61 -5.03 -4.65
CA LEU A 50 5.24 -6.24 -5.16
C LEU A 50 6.45 -5.80 -6.01
N ASP A 51 7.65 -6.00 -5.49
CA ASP A 51 8.89 -5.42 -6.04
C ASP A 51 8.78 -3.91 -6.28
N GLY A 52 8.23 -3.17 -5.30
CA GLY A 52 8.05 -1.73 -5.35
C GLY A 52 6.84 -1.24 -6.17
N LYS A 53 6.11 -2.12 -6.84
CA LYS A 53 4.92 -1.75 -7.64
C LYS A 53 3.66 -1.93 -6.81
N PRO A 54 2.73 -0.95 -6.81
CA PRO A 54 1.48 -1.08 -6.08
C PRO A 54 0.57 -2.12 -6.73
N VAL A 55 0.08 -3.04 -5.93
CA VAL A 55 -0.86 -4.09 -6.36
C VAL A 55 -2.00 -4.23 -5.37
N ARG A 56 -3.14 -4.73 -5.83
CA ARG A 56 -4.31 -5.02 -5.01
C ARG A 56 -4.23 -6.45 -4.48
N SER A 57 -3.94 -6.60 -3.19
CA SER A 57 -3.74 -7.92 -2.58
C SER A 57 -5.02 -8.74 -2.43
N CYS A 58 -6.20 -8.11 -2.48
CA CYS A 58 -7.47 -8.81 -2.31
C CYS A 58 -7.83 -9.77 -3.46
N ILE A 59 -7.24 -9.57 -4.65
CA ILE A 59 -7.49 -10.42 -5.82
C ILE A 59 -6.22 -11.15 -6.31
N LEU A 60 -5.08 -10.90 -5.68
CA LEU A 60 -3.81 -11.51 -6.10
C LEU A 60 -3.64 -12.88 -5.44
N PRO A 61 -3.73 -13.99 -6.20
CA PRO A 61 -3.49 -15.33 -5.65
C PRO A 61 -2.06 -15.43 -5.13
N LEU A 62 -1.87 -16.12 -4.00
CA LEU A 62 -0.56 -16.30 -3.38
C LEU A 62 0.48 -16.87 -4.36
N ILE A 63 0.09 -17.86 -5.15
CA ILE A 63 1.00 -18.48 -6.13
C ILE A 63 1.53 -17.46 -7.16
N SER A 64 0.76 -16.41 -7.45
CA SER A 64 1.16 -15.36 -8.40
C SER A 64 2.21 -14.40 -7.83
N VAL A 65 2.47 -14.44 -6.53
CA VAL A 65 3.56 -13.65 -5.93
C VAL A 65 4.92 -14.17 -6.42
N GLY A 66 5.08 -15.49 -6.48
CA GLY A 66 6.32 -16.13 -6.92
C GLY A 66 7.50 -15.75 -6.03
N VAL A 67 8.61 -15.40 -6.66
CA VAL A 67 9.86 -15.01 -5.98
C VAL A 67 9.94 -13.51 -5.65
N ARG A 68 8.89 -12.75 -5.95
CA ARG A 68 8.88 -11.29 -5.73
C ARG A 68 8.70 -10.95 -4.27
N HIS A 69 9.26 -9.80 -3.88
CA HIS A 69 9.19 -9.30 -2.51
C HIS A 69 7.93 -8.49 -2.28
N VAL A 70 7.20 -8.82 -1.22
CA VAL A 70 6.03 -8.08 -0.77
C VAL A 70 6.46 -7.06 0.28
N THR A 71 6.04 -5.79 0.12
CA THR A 71 6.17 -4.77 1.15
C THR A 71 4.78 -4.30 1.57
N THR A 72 4.51 -4.31 2.86
CA THR A 72 3.26 -3.82 3.44
C THR A 72 3.47 -2.47 4.13
N VAL A 73 2.37 -1.84 4.58
CA VAL A 73 2.44 -0.55 5.25
C VAL A 73 3.29 -0.58 6.52
N GLU A 74 3.41 -1.72 7.17
CA GLU A 74 4.24 -1.90 8.37
C GLU A 74 5.73 -1.61 8.09
N ALA A 75 6.18 -1.80 6.86
CA ALA A 75 7.58 -1.60 6.47
C ALA A 75 7.81 -0.45 5.47
N VAL A 76 6.76 0.21 4.99
CA VAL A 76 6.89 1.25 3.95
C VAL A 76 7.81 2.39 4.38
N GLY A 77 7.84 2.73 5.65
CA GLY A 77 8.71 3.79 6.20
C GLY A 77 10.20 3.46 6.22
N GLN A 78 10.60 2.22 5.86
CA GLN A 78 12.01 1.87 5.70
C GLN A 78 12.59 2.42 4.39
N SER A 79 11.76 2.71 3.41
CA SER A 79 12.18 3.36 2.17
C SER A 79 12.18 4.89 2.32
N PRO A 80 13.07 5.62 1.61
CA PRO A 80 13.08 7.07 1.64
C PRO A 80 11.75 7.70 1.21
N ALA A 81 11.15 7.20 0.14
CA ALA A 81 9.85 7.68 -0.34
C ALA A 81 8.73 7.42 0.67
N GLY A 82 8.67 6.21 1.23
CA GLY A 82 7.69 5.86 2.25
C GLY A 82 7.82 6.70 3.51
N ARG A 83 9.04 6.97 3.97
CA ARG A 83 9.30 7.83 5.12
C ARG A 83 8.79 9.25 4.88
N LYS A 84 9.12 9.86 3.73
CA LYS A 84 8.65 11.20 3.38
C LYS A 84 7.12 11.29 3.34
N ILE A 85 6.47 10.27 2.79
CA ILE A 85 5.01 10.18 2.75
C ILE A 85 4.44 10.10 4.17
N GLN A 86 4.95 9.22 5.02
CA GLN A 86 4.48 9.11 6.42
C GLN A 86 4.65 10.41 7.19
N ASP A 87 5.80 11.06 7.08
CA ASP A 87 6.07 12.33 7.75
C ASP A 87 5.08 13.42 7.30
N ALA A 88 4.79 13.51 6.00
CA ALA A 88 3.80 14.46 5.47
C ALA A 88 2.37 14.13 5.93
N TRP A 89 2.01 12.84 6.00
CA TRP A 89 0.71 12.39 6.52
C TRP A 89 0.50 12.81 7.97
N ILE A 90 1.52 12.69 8.79
CA ILE A 90 1.49 13.13 10.19
C ILE A 90 1.42 14.66 10.27
N ALA A 91 2.27 15.36 9.52
CA ALA A 91 2.36 16.82 9.56
C ALA A 91 1.05 17.51 9.16
N LEU A 92 0.31 16.94 8.20
CA LEU A 92 -0.95 17.50 7.71
C LEU A 92 -2.20 16.86 8.34
N ASP A 93 -2.01 15.95 9.29
CA ASP A 93 -3.12 15.25 9.97
C ASP A 93 -4.16 14.70 8.96
N VAL A 94 -3.68 13.94 7.99
CA VAL A 94 -4.47 13.51 6.83
C VAL A 94 -5.66 12.63 7.22
N PRO A 95 -5.52 11.58 8.09
CA PRO A 95 -6.59 10.63 8.36
C PRO A 95 -7.80 11.23 9.07
N GLN A 96 -8.99 10.67 8.77
CA GLN A 96 -10.16 10.77 9.63
C GLN A 96 -10.43 9.41 10.29
N CYS A 97 -11.24 8.52 9.69
CA CYS A 97 -11.44 7.18 10.28
C CYS A 97 -10.19 6.30 10.21
N GLY A 98 -9.29 6.57 9.28
CA GLY A 98 -8.02 5.87 9.12
C GLY A 98 -8.08 4.58 8.31
N TYR A 99 -9.26 4.08 7.96
CA TYR A 99 -9.39 2.74 7.36
C TYR A 99 -8.74 2.63 5.97
N CYS A 100 -8.88 3.63 5.12
CA CYS A 100 -8.31 3.64 3.77
C CYS A 100 -6.83 4.06 3.74
N GLN A 101 -6.29 4.56 4.85
CA GLN A 101 -5.01 5.29 4.82
C GLN A 101 -3.81 4.39 4.55
N SER A 102 -3.83 3.14 5.00
CA SER A 102 -2.75 2.19 4.65
C SER A 102 -2.60 2.04 3.14
N GLY A 103 -3.71 1.85 2.41
CA GLY A 103 -3.72 1.79 0.95
C GLY A 103 -3.32 3.11 0.29
N GLN A 104 -3.78 4.24 0.83
CA GLN A 104 -3.43 5.58 0.34
C GLN A 104 -1.92 5.82 0.45
N VAL A 105 -1.33 5.52 1.61
CA VAL A 105 0.12 5.66 1.86
C VAL A 105 0.93 4.77 0.92
N MET A 106 0.52 3.53 0.72
CA MET A 106 1.22 2.59 -0.16
C MET A 106 1.22 3.06 -1.62
N SER A 107 0.08 3.53 -2.12
CA SER A 107 -0.03 4.07 -3.48
C SER A 107 0.80 5.35 -3.64
N ALA A 108 0.76 6.25 -2.66
CA ALA A 108 1.52 7.49 -2.67
C ALA A 108 3.03 7.25 -2.60
N ALA A 109 3.48 6.32 -1.77
CA ALA A 109 4.91 5.96 -1.67
C ALA A 109 5.45 5.37 -2.97
N ALA A 110 4.66 4.52 -3.65
CA ALA A 110 5.03 3.97 -4.96
C ALA A 110 5.12 5.06 -6.02
N LEU A 111 4.20 6.03 -6.01
CA LEU A 111 4.26 7.19 -6.91
C LEU A 111 5.53 8.00 -6.68
N LEU A 112 5.80 8.39 -5.44
CA LEU A 112 6.94 9.24 -5.10
C LEU A 112 8.29 8.56 -5.41
N ALA A 113 8.38 7.24 -5.25
CA ALA A 113 9.57 6.47 -5.60
C ALA A 113 9.83 6.47 -7.12
N ARG A 114 8.77 6.44 -7.93
CA ARG A 114 8.86 6.44 -9.40
C ARG A 114 8.99 7.83 -9.98
N VAL A 115 8.25 8.80 -9.44
CA VAL A 115 8.20 10.20 -9.89
C VAL A 115 8.48 11.09 -8.67
N PRO A 116 9.74 11.48 -8.42
CA PRO A 116 10.12 12.23 -7.21
C PRO A 116 9.44 13.60 -7.07
N GLN A 117 9.04 14.21 -8.18
CA GLN A 117 8.33 15.49 -8.21
C GLN A 117 7.07 15.36 -9.09
N PRO A 118 6.02 14.69 -8.58
CA PRO A 118 4.83 14.44 -9.36
C PRO A 118 4.03 15.73 -9.60
N SER A 119 3.51 15.86 -10.83
CA SER A 119 2.52 16.87 -11.15
C SER A 119 1.16 16.52 -10.52
N ASP A 120 0.22 17.46 -10.54
CA ASP A 120 -1.14 17.20 -10.07
C ASP A 120 -1.80 16.06 -10.86
N SER A 121 -1.56 16.00 -12.15
CA SER A 121 -2.05 14.91 -13.02
C SER A 121 -1.45 13.56 -12.66
N ASP A 122 -0.16 13.52 -12.30
CA ASP A 122 0.48 12.28 -11.84
C ASP A 122 -0.13 11.80 -10.54
N ILE A 123 -0.38 12.71 -9.60
CA ILE A 123 -1.02 12.40 -8.31
C ILE A 123 -2.44 11.89 -8.55
N ASP A 124 -3.24 12.60 -9.34
CA ASP A 124 -4.63 12.22 -9.63
C ASP A 124 -4.70 10.82 -10.28
N SER A 125 -3.82 10.56 -11.24
CA SER A 125 -3.77 9.27 -11.93
C SER A 125 -3.36 8.13 -10.98
N ALA A 126 -2.33 8.34 -10.16
CA ALA A 126 -1.82 7.32 -9.24
C ALA A 126 -2.79 7.03 -8.09
N MET A 127 -3.53 8.04 -7.62
CA MET A 127 -4.41 7.93 -6.46
C MET A 127 -5.87 7.66 -6.79
N SER A 128 -6.26 7.69 -8.06
CA SER A 128 -7.66 7.53 -8.50
C SER A 128 -8.30 6.20 -8.10
N GLY A 129 -7.51 5.15 -7.91
CA GLY A 129 -7.97 3.83 -7.46
C GLY A 129 -8.03 3.68 -5.94
N ASN A 130 -7.82 4.74 -5.16
CA ASN A 130 -7.86 4.72 -3.70
C ASN A 130 -9.04 5.56 -3.20
N ILE A 131 -10.05 4.89 -2.64
CA ILE A 131 -11.31 5.52 -2.24
C ILE A 131 -11.26 5.84 -0.75
N CYS A 132 -11.66 7.07 -0.39
CA CYS A 132 -11.82 7.51 0.99
C CYS A 132 -13.25 7.94 1.25
N ARG A 133 -13.97 7.22 2.09
CA ARG A 133 -15.36 7.55 2.44
C ARG A 133 -15.47 8.85 3.24
N CYS A 134 -14.44 9.19 3.99
CA CYS A 134 -14.35 10.45 4.74
C CYS A 134 -13.97 11.65 3.88
N GLY A 135 -13.56 11.44 2.63
CA GLY A 135 -13.26 12.51 1.68
C GLY A 135 -11.93 13.23 1.93
N THR A 136 -10.90 12.56 2.45
CA THR A 136 -9.60 13.17 2.78
C THR A 136 -8.72 13.48 1.55
N TYR A 137 -9.27 13.48 0.35
CA TYR A 137 -8.51 13.61 -0.90
C TYR A 137 -7.69 14.88 -1.02
N THR A 138 -8.20 16.02 -0.57
CA THR A 138 -7.49 17.31 -0.60
C THR A 138 -6.24 17.26 0.27
N ARG A 139 -6.33 16.67 1.47
CA ARG A 139 -5.19 16.52 2.38
C ARG A 139 -4.18 15.51 1.83
N ILE A 140 -4.66 14.41 1.23
CA ILE A 140 -3.79 13.40 0.58
C ILE A 140 -2.94 14.05 -0.51
N ARG A 141 -3.56 14.82 -1.41
CA ARG A 141 -2.84 15.54 -2.47
C ARG A 141 -1.81 16.50 -1.88
N ALA A 142 -2.21 17.30 -0.89
CA ALA A 142 -1.31 18.24 -0.22
C ALA A 142 -0.12 17.53 0.44
N ALA A 143 -0.36 16.38 1.09
CA ALA A 143 0.70 15.60 1.72
C ALA A 143 1.68 15.02 0.71
N ILE A 144 1.21 14.53 -0.43
CA ILE A 144 2.09 14.02 -1.50
C ILE A 144 2.97 15.17 -2.04
N LYS A 145 2.38 16.34 -2.27
CA LYS A 145 3.13 17.53 -2.71
C LYS A 145 4.19 17.93 -1.69
N GLN A 146 3.84 17.98 -0.42
CA GLN A 146 4.79 18.31 0.66
C GLN A 146 5.92 17.28 0.71
N ALA A 147 5.62 15.99 0.64
CA ALA A 147 6.61 14.94 0.62
C ALA A 147 7.57 15.03 -0.55
N SER A 148 7.10 15.47 -1.72
CA SER A 148 7.93 15.63 -2.92
C SER A 148 8.92 16.79 -2.83
N GLN A 149 8.70 17.72 -1.92
CA GLN A 149 9.57 18.89 -1.69
C GLN A 149 10.56 18.67 -0.54
N ALA A 150 10.41 17.58 0.18
CA ALA A 150 11.24 17.28 1.35
C ALA A 150 12.61 16.67 1.00
#